data_965829181262194e0d7bc39e1fe398e5
#
_entry.id   965829181262194e0d7bc39e1fe398e5
#
_cell.length_a   1.000
_cell.length_b   1.000
_cell.length_c   1.000
_cell.angle_alpha   90.00
_cell.angle_beta   90.00
_cell.angle_gamma   90.00
#
_symmetry.space_group_name_H-M   'P 1'
#
loop_
_entity.id
_entity.type
_entity.pdbx_description
1 polymer ?
#
loop_
_entity_poly.entity_id
_entity_poly.type
_entity_poly.pdbx_seq_one_letter_code
_entity_poly.pdbx_strand_id
1 'polypeptide(L)'
;MAKLTTLDAVRMNRADPDAIVAAGELVDLRFVSGNTLSLRAAKLFCLLIQEAGIAVADQVQHRIPYSVLNETFHKSRDELVEAVMELHSTVVSVKLVSRQGRPYTKSGPILSDVEREPDSLDDAEIRFEFSPALRRVIADSNHWAAVSRRAVLSFESRYSLRLYLFLSLRANLRKVSEDIALDDLRALLGVPNGALTRWFDMRRFVLDRAIAEINHLAAFLNVSEWLLRGHSSHFTRLHYFGDVVGDTQKDCRSRDAVGEGTPHAVQPSMLSVG
;
A
#
# COMPACT_ATOMS: atom_id res chain seq x y z
N MET A 1 25.21 4.45 -3.92
CA MET A 1 24.54 3.18 -3.61
C MET A 1 23.41 2.96 -4.60
N ALA A 2 23.30 1.76 -5.18
CA ALA A 2 22.18 1.42 -6.06
C ALA A 2 20.89 1.43 -5.22
N LYS A 3 19.83 2.05 -5.74
CA LYS A 3 18.54 2.10 -5.09
C LYS A 3 17.87 0.72 -5.20
N LEU A 4 17.44 0.14 -4.09
CA LEU A 4 16.75 -1.15 -4.06
C LEU A 4 15.46 -1.08 -4.90
N THR A 5 15.29 -2.07 -5.76
CA THR A 5 14.08 -2.22 -6.58
C THR A 5 12.96 -2.91 -5.78
N THR A 6 11.74 -2.81 -6.26
CA THR A 6 10.61 -3.57 -5.68
C THR A 6 10.87 -5.08 -5.71
N LEU A 7 11.47 -5.61 -6.78
CA LEU A 7 11.81 -7.03 -6.86
C LEU A 7 12.92 -7.45 -5.88
N ASP A 8 13.87 -6.57 -5.58
CA ASP A 8 14.86 -6.83 -4.53
C ASP A 8 14.19 -6.90 -3.16
N ALA A 9 13.24 -6.01 -2.90
CA ALA A 9 12.44 -6.04 -1.67
C ALA A 9 11.61 -7.33 -1.55
N VAL A 10 11.00 -7.81 -2.64
CA VAL A 10 10.30 -9.11 -2.65
C VAL A 10 11.24 -10.25 -2.29
N ARG A 11 12.46 -10.27 -2.86
CA ARG A 11 13.47 -11.30 -2.53
C ARG A 11 13.87 -11.26 -1.07
N MET A 12 14.08 -10.07 -0.51
CA MET A 12 14.49 -9.87 0.89
C MET A 12 13.40 -10.31 1.89
N ASN A 13 12.14 -10.08 1.56
CA ASN A 13 11.01 -10.41 2.44
C ASN A 13 10.41 -11.80 2.18
N ARG A 14 11.01 -12.61 1.29
CA ARG A 14 10.48 -13.93 0.90
C ARG A 14 10.29 -14.89 2.06
N ALA A 15 11.11 -14.79 3.10
CA ALA A 15 11.05 -15.68 4.27
C ALA A 15 9.96 -15.27 5.29
N ASP A 16 9.42 -14.07 5.16
CA ASP A 16 8.36 -13.58 6.05
C ASP A 16 6.98 -13.82 5.41
N PRO A 17 6.19 -14.78 5.93
CA PRO A 17 4.87 -15.10 5.38
C PRO A 17 3.85 -13.98 5.60
N ASP A 18 4.12 -13.03 6.52
CA ASP A 18 3.25 -11.89 6.77
C ASP A 18 3.60 -10.68 5.88
N ALA A 19 4.74 -10.68 5.21
CA ALA A 19 5.15 -9.54 4.40
C ALA A 19 4.54 -9.60 2.99
N ILE A 20 3.79 -8.57 2.61
CA ILE A 20 3.39 -8.27 1.24
C ILE A 20 4.20 -7.08 0.76
N VAL A 21 4.94 -7.22 -0.33
CA VAL A 21 5.67 -6.10 -0.93
C VAL A 21 4.85 -5.50 -2.07
N ALA A 22 4.41 -4.26 -1.87
CA ALA A 22 3.66 -3.50 -2.85
C ALA A 22 4.54 -2.43 -3.51
N ALA A 23 4.55 -2.37 -4.85
CA ALA A 23 5.15 -1.27 -5.57
C ALA A 23 4.39 0.03 -5.30
N GLY A 24 5.10 1.15 -5.15
CA GLY A 24 4.48 2.43 -4.81
C GLY A 24 3.50 2.91 -5.85
N GLU A 25 3.79 2.66 -7.11
CA GLU A 25 2.91 2.99 -8.23
C GLU A 25 1.59 2.22 -8.19
N LEU A 26 1.55 1.05 -7.53
CA LEU A 26 0.31 0.29 -7.31
C LEU A 26 -0.57 0.92 -6.23
N VAL A 27 0.03 1.63 -5.29
CA VAL A 27 -0.69 2.41 -4.29
C VAL A 27 -1.35 3.64 -4.93
N ASP A 28 -0.68 4.24 -5.91
CA ASP A 28 -1.14 5.41 -6.65
C ASP A 28 -1.97 5.06 -7.90
N LEU A 29 -2.45 3.81 -8.04
CA LEU A 29 -3.30 3.39 -9.16
C LEU A 29 -4.53 4.28 -9.29
N ARG A 30 -4.73 4.80 -10.51
CA ARG A 30 -5.94 5.52 -10.87
C ARG A 30 -6.86 4.62 -11.67
N PHE A 31 -8.10 4.54 -11.24
CA PHE A 31 -9.14 3.76 -11.90
C PHE A 31 -9.75 4.58 -13.04
N VAL A 32 -9.69 4.05 -14.26
CA VAL A 32 -10.12 4.78 -15.45
C VAL A 32 -11.63 5.01 -15.44
N SER A 33 -12.39 4.07 -14.92
CA SER A 33 -13.85 4.16 -14.81
C SER A 33 -14.35 5.04 -13.67
N GLY A 34 -13.45 5.59 -12.84
CA GLY A 34 -13.81 6.30 -11.61
C GLY A 34 -14.31 5.40 -10.47
N ASN A 35 -14.54 4.12 -10.73
CA ASN A 35 -14.89 3.14 -9.71
C ASN A 35 -13.61 2.53 -9.13
N THR A 36 -13.53 2.47 -7.81
CA THR A 36 -12.43 1.82 -7.12
C THR A 36 -12.76 0.36 -6.86
N LEU A 37 -11.73 -0.48 -6.66
CA LEU A 37 -11.93 -1.86 -6.26
C LEU A 37 -12.79 -1.96 -4.99
N SER A 38 -13.62 -2.99 -4.93
CA SER A 38 -14.24 -3.44 -3.70
C SER A 38 -13.15 -3.80 -2.68
N LEU A 39 -13.48 -3.79 -1.40
CA LEU A 39 -12.52 -4.21 -0.37
C LEU A 39 -12.01 -5.62 -0.61
N ARG A 40 -12.89 -6.52 -1.04
CA ARG A 40 -12.57 -7.91 -1.33
C ARG A 40 -11.57 -8.03 -2.48
N ALA A 41 -11.84 -7.38 -3.60
CA ALA A 41 -10.94 -7.37 -4.75
C ALA A 41 -9.58 -6.72 -4.42
N ALA A 42 -9.56 -5.65 -3.61
CA ALA A 42 -8.33 -5.01 -3.18
C ALA A 42 -7.47 -5.92 -2.28
N LYS A 43 -8.08 -6.64 -1.34
CA LYS A 43 -7.40 -7.65 -0.52
C LYS A 43 -6.87 -8.79 -1.37
N LEU A 44 -7.70 -9.32 -2.26
CA LEU A 44 -7.31 -10.38 -3.19
C LEU A 44 -6.12 -9.95 -4.04
N PHE A 45 -6.14 -8.74 -4.58
CA PHE A 45 -5.02 -8.21 -5.37
C PHE A 45 -3.70 -8.21 -4.58
N CYS A 46 -3.71 -7.79 -3.32
CA CYS A 46 -2.52 -7.85 -2.45
C CYS A 46 -2.02 -9.30 -2.29
N LEU A 47 -2.92 -10.25 -2.10
CA LEU A 47 -2.56 -11.67 -1.99
C LEU A 47 -2.00 -12.25 -3.28
N LEU A 48 -2.61 -11.94 -4.43
CA LEU A 48 -2.09 -12.42 -5.72
C LEU A 48 -0.67 -11.91 -6.00
N ILE A 49 -0.35 -10.68 -5.58
CA ILE A 49 1.02 -10.15 -5.65
C ILE A 49 1.96 -10.96 -4.74
N GLN A 50 1.54 -11.27 -3.52
CA GLN A 50 2.35 -12.06 -2.57
C GLN A 50 2.61 -13.47 -3.10
N GLU A 51 1.57 -14.16 -3.59
CA GLU A 51 1.66 -15.52 -4.15
C GLU A 51 2.55 -15.58 -5.39
N ALA A 52 2.46 -14.59 -6.26
CA ALA A 52 3.33 -14.49 -7.43
C ALA A 52 4.80 -14.27 -7.05
N GLY A 53 5.07 -13.65 -5.90
CA GLY A 53 6.41 -13.44 -5.37
C GLY A 53 7.33 -12.75 -6.36
N ILE A 54 8.54 -13.30 -6.57
CA ILE A 54 9.55 -12.74 -7.48
C ILE A 54 9.14 -12.79 -8.95
N ALA A 55 8.24 -13.70 -9.32
CA ALA A 55 7.75 -13.87 -10.69
C ALA A 55 6.62 -12.89 -11.05
N VAL A 56 6.23 -12.00 -10.13
CA VAL A 56 5.13 -11.03 -10.31
C VAL A 56 5.32 -10.11 -11.53
N ALA A 57 6.56 -9.85 -11.93
CA ALA A 57 6.90 -9.05 -13.10
C ALA A 57 7.11 -9.86 -14.39
N ASP A 58 7.14 -11.18 -14.29
CA ASP A 58 7.38 -12.08 -15.42
C ASP A 58 6.10 -12.33 -16.21
N GLN A 59 6.29 -12.74 -17.48
CA GLN A 59 5.18 -13.17 -18.32
C GLN A 59 4.91 -14.66 -18.09
N VAL A 60 4.27 -14.97 -16.98
CA VAL A 60 3.95 -16.32 -16.57
C VAL A 60 2.52 -16.41 -16.04
N GLN A 61 1.90 -17.55 -16.22
CA GLN A 61 0.62 -17.88 -15.61
C GLN A 61 0.87 -18.32 -14.17
N HIS A 62 0.30 -17.59 -13.23
CA HIS A 62 0.31 -17.91 -11.80
C HIS A 62 -0.88 -18.80 -11.46
N ARG A 63 -0.78 -19.56 -10.35
CA ARG A 63 -1.83 -20.47 -9.88
C ARG A 63 -2.08 -20.24 -8.41
N ILE A 64 -3.32 -20.31 -8.01
CA ILE A 64 -3.72 -20.28 -6.60
C ILE A 64 -4.89 -21.23 -6.36
N PRO A 65 -4.75 -22.21 -5.45
CA PRO A 65 -5.84 -23.11 -5.09
C PRO A 65 -6.99 -22.36 -4.40
N TYR A 66 -8.23 -22.77 -4.67
CA TYR A 66 -9.38 -22.22 -3.95
C TYR A 66 -9.31 -22.45 -2.44
N SER A 67 -8.70 -23.56 -1.99
CA SER A 67 -8.49 -23.83 -0.57
C SER A 67 -7.72 -22.70 0.12
N VAL A 68 -6.62 -22.26 -0.48
CA VAL A 68 -5.79 -21.15 0.05
C VAL A 68 -6.59 -19.85 0.12
N LEU A 69 -7.38 -19.56 -0.91
CA LEU A 69 -8.24 -18.37 -0.94
C LEU A 69 -9.36 -18.49 0.11
N ASN A 70 -9.98 -19.63 0.24
CA ASN A 70 -11.07 -19.85 1.18
C ASN A 70 -10.60 -19.80 2.64
N GLU A 71 -9.46 -20.41 2.97
CA GLU A 71 -8.83 -20.30 4.29
C GLU A 71 -8.54 -18.84 4.67
N THR A 72 -8.14 -18.04 3.66
CA THR A 72 -7.78 -16.66 3.87
C THR A 72 -8.99 -15.74 4.00
N PHE A 73 -10.01 -15.93 3.15
CA PHE A 73 -11.16 -15.01 3.08
C PHE A 73 -12.39 -15.52 3.83
N HIS A 74 -12.48 -16.83 4.12
CA HIS A 74 -13.68 -17.47 4.67
C HIS A 74 -14.96 -17.14 3.88
N LYS A 75 -14.86 -17.17 2.56
CA LYS A 75 -15.89 -16.77 1.61
C LYS A 75 -16.32 -17.89 0.69
N SER A 76 -17.52 -17.79 0.14
CA SER A 76 -17.97 -18.72 -0.89
C SER A 76 -17.10 -18.59 -2.15
N ARG A 77 -17.09 -19.66 -2.97
CA ARG A 77 -16.41 -19.64 -4.28
C ARG A 77 -16.94 -18.52 -5.18
N ASP A 78 -18.26 -18.32 -5.21
CA ASP A 78 -18.89 -17.28 -6.03
C ASP A 78 -18.35 -15.89 -5.68
N GLU A 79 -18.24 -15.58 -4.38
CA GLU A 79 -17.69 -14.30 -3.92
C GLU A 79 -16.22 -14.13 -4.29
N LEU A 80 -15.42 -15.20 -4.32
CA LEU A 80 -14.02 -15.16 -4.75
C LEU A 80 -13.93 -14.97 -6.26
N VAL A 81 -14.77 -15.66 -7.02
CA VAL A 81 -14.88 -15.51 -8.47
C VAL A 81 -15.27 -14.08 -8.84
N GLU A 82 -16.27 -13.50 -8.18
CA GLU A 82 -16.64 -12.10 -8.38
C GLU A 82 -15.46 -11.15 -8.17
N ALA A 83 -14.68 -11.36 -7.10
CA ALA A 83 -13.51 -10.53 -6.83
C ALA A 83 -12.42 -10.67 -7.89
N VAL A 84 -12.16 -11.89 -8.39
CA VAL A 84 -11.21 -12.14 -9.49
C VAL A 84 -11.68 -11.48 -10.78
N MET A 85 -12.96 -11.62 -11.10
CA MET A 85 -13.55 -11.01 -12.31
C MET A 85 -13.58 -9.48 -12.22
N GLU A 86 -13.73 -8.93 -11.02
CA GLU A 86 -13.57 -7.49 -10.78
C GLU A 86 -12.15 -7.03 -11.12
N LEU A 87 -11.12 -7.78 -10.70
CA LEU A 87 -9.72 -7.47 -11.04
C LEU A 87 -9.46 -7.58 -12.55
N HIS A 88 -10.04 -8.57 -13.21
CA HIS A 88 -9.91 -8.76 -14.65
C HIS A 88 -10.61 -7.65 -15.46
N SER A 89 -11.77 -7.19 -15.03
CA SER A 89 -12.54 -6.14 -15.72
C SER A 89 -12.11 -4.71 -15.36
N THR A 90 -11.36 -4.53 -14.28
CA THR A 90 -10.95 -3.20 -13.81
C THR A 90 -9.75 -2.69 -14.59
N VAL A 91 -9.93 -1.60 -15.33
CA VAL A 91 -8.85 -0.91 -16.03
C VAL A 91 -8.24 0.15 -15.14
N VAL A 92 -6.93 0.06 -14.97
CA VAL A 92 -6.13 1.01 -14.23
C VAL A 92 -5.18 1.78 -15.13
N SER A 93 -4.78 2.98 -14.73
CA SER A 93 -3.78 3.76 -15.42
C SER A 93 -2.68 4.20 -14.45
N VAL A 94 -1.44 4.17 -14.93
CA VAL A 94 -0.25 4.55 -14.19
C VAL A 94 0.56 5.55 -15.00
N LYS A 95 1.03 6.59 -14.32
CA LYS A 95 1.95 7.56 -14.92
C LYS A 95 3.37 7.03 -14.78
N LEU A 96 4.06 6.89 -15.87
CA LEU A 96 5.42 6.39 -15.96
C LEU A 96 6.33 7.40 -16.65
N VAL A 97 7.64 7.24 -16.49
CA VAL A 97 8.64 8.02 -17.21
C VAL A 97 9.44 7.06 -18.09
N SER A 98 9.55 7.37 -19.37
CA SER A 98 10.34 6.58 -20.31
C SER A 98 11.84 6.68 -20.00
N ARG A 99 12.65 5.77 -20.55
CA ARG A 99 14.13 5.84 -20.45
C ARG A 99 14.72 7.16 -20.97
N GLN A 100 13.97 7.86 -21.82
CA GLN A 100 14.35 9.17 -22.38
C GLN A 100 13.84 10.34 -21.54
N GLY A 101 13.30 10.08 -20.33
CA GLY A 101 12.76 11.11 -19.44
C GLY A 101 11.38 11.66 -19.83
N ARG A 102 10.71 11.07 -20.84
CA ARG A 102 9.39 11.54 -21.29
C ARG A 102 8.28 10.91 -20.44
N PRO A 103 7.37 11.72 -19.84
CA PRO A 103 6.23 11.18 -19.12
C PRO A 103 5.23 10.54 -20.10
N TYR A 104 4.69 9.40 -19.71
CA TYR A 104 3.61 8.73 -20.43
C TYR A 104 2.67 8.03 -19.47
N THR A 105 1.44 7.78 -19.91
CA THR A 105 0.45 7.01 -19.15
C THR A 105 0.29 5.65 -19.80
N LYS A 106 0.34 4.60 -18.99
CA LYS A 106 0.04 3.24 -19.42
C LYS A 106 -1.23 2.77 -18.74
N SER A 107 -2.18 2.24 -19.54
CA SER A 107 -3.46 1.74 -19.04
C SER A 107 -3.64 0.28 -19.45
N GLY A 108 -4.33 -0.48 -18.63
CA GLY A 108 -4.67 -1.88 -18.88
C GLY A 108 -5.47 -2.46 -17.71
N PRO A 109 -6.02 -3.67 -17.88
CA PRO A 109 -6.64 -4.38 -16.76
C PRO A 109 -5.59 -4.72 -15.68
N ILE A 110 -6.04 -5.09 -14.50
CA ILE A 110 -5.15 -5.61 -13.45
C ILE A 110 -4.67 -7.02 -13.84
N LEU A 111 -5.62 -7.90 -14.16
CA LEU A 111 -5.33 -9.24 -14.68
C LEU A 111 -5.65 -9.28 -16.18
N SER A 112 -4.71 -9.75 -17.00
CA SER A 112 -4.90 -9.87 -18.46
C SER A 112 -5.63 -11.13 -18.83
N ASP A 113 -5.45 -12.19 -18.05
CA ASP A 113 -6.05 -13.50 -18.28
C ASP A 113 -6.47 -14.14 -16.97
N VAL A 114 -7.58 -14.89 -17.01
CA VAL A 114 -8.12 -15.63 -15.85
C VAL A 114 -8.74 -16.92 -16.36
N GLU A 115 -8.18 -18.05 -15.93
CA GLU A 115 -8.74 -19.37 -16.13
C GLU A 115 -9.25 -19.94 -14.81
N ARG A 116 -10.35 -20.63 -14.84
CA ARG A 116 -10.96 -21.24 -13.64
C ARG A 116 -11.32 -22.68 -13.91
N GLU A 117 -10.94 -23.54 -12.99
CA GLU A 117 -11.36 -24.93 -13.03
C GLU A 117 -12.79 -25.11 -12.51
N PRO A 118 -13.50 -26.16 -12.96
CA PRO A 118 -14.87 -26.43 -12.53
C PRO A 118 -14.95 -26.61 -11.00
N ASP A 119 -16.04 -26.15 -10.42
CA ASP A 119 -16.29 -26.24 -8.97
C ASP A 119 -16.46 -27.67 -8.45
N SER A 120 -16.60 -28.63 -9.34
CA SER A 120 -16.72 -30.06 -9.01
C SER A 120 -15.41 -30.73 -8.60
N LEU A 121 -14.27 -30.02 -8.75
CA LEU A 121 -12.96 -30.54 -8.35
C LEU A 121 -12.62 -30.07 -6.94
N ASP A 122 -12.18 -31.02 -6.10
CA ASP A 122 -11.81 -30.72 -4.70
C ASP A 122 -10.56 -29.84 -4.61
N ASP A 123 -9.65 -29.97 -5.57
CA ASP A 123 -8.38 -29.26 -5.68
C ASP A 123 -8.40 -28.15 -6.76
N ALA A 124 -9.58 -27.67 -7.12
CA ALA A 124 -9.73 -26.65 -8.15
C ALA A 124 -8.88 -25.41 -7.86
N GLU A 125 -8.31 -24.85 -8.92
CA GLU A 125 -7.43 -23.67 -8.86
C GLU A 125 -7.92 -22.55 -9.79
N ILE A 126 -7.48 -21.34 -9.46
CA ILE A 126 -7.56 -20.17 -10.34
C ILE A 126 -6.18 -19.96 -10.93
N ARG A 127 -6.11 -19.85 -12.27
CA ARG A 127 -4.91 -19.44 -12.98
C ARG A 127 -5.10 -18.02 -13.48
N PHE A 128 -4.07 -17.20 -13.33
CA PHE A 128 -4.15 -15.80 -13.69
C PHE A 128 -2.83 -15.27 -14.22
N GLU A 129 -2.91 -14.23 -15.05
CA GLU A 129 -1.76 -13.44 -15.47
C GLU A 129 -1.95 -11.97 -15.11
N PHE A 130 -0.90 -11.34 -14.61
CA PHE A 130 -0.88 -9.89 -14.48
C PHE A 130 -0.74 -9.23 -15.85
N SER A 131 -1.45 -8.12 -16.05
CA SER A 131 -1.36 -7.42 -17.33
C SER A 131 0.04 -6.91 -17.63
N PRO A 132 0.42 -6.77 -18.92
CA PRO A 132 1.72 -6.21 -19.30
C PRO A 132 1.94 -4.79 -18.74
N ALA A 133 0.87 -4.04 -18.47
CA ALA A 133 0.95 -2.74 -17.85
C ALA A 133 1.44 -2.86 -16.40
N LEU A 134 0.81 -3.75 -15.62
CA LEU A 134 1.12 -3.95 -14.22
C LEU A 134 2.52 -4.54 -14.02
N ARG A 135 2.85 -5.58 -14.79
CA ARG A 135 4.19 -6.21 -14.75
C ARG A 135 5.31 -5.18 -14.99
N ARG A 136 5.12 -4.31 -15.98
CA ARG A 136 6.08 -3.25 -16.29
C ARG A 136 6.27 -2.28 -15.13
N VAL A 137 5.17 -1.88 -14.50
CA VAL A 137 5.20 -1.01 -13.33
C VAL A 137 6.02 -1.62 -12.20
N ILE A 138 5.76 -2.88 -11.87
CA ILE A 138 6.46 -3.59 -10.79
C ILE A 138 7.94 -3.78 -11.12
N ALA A 139 8.26 -4.15 -12.37
CA ALA A 139 9.64 -4.35 -12.81
C ALA A 139 10.52 -3.09 -12.75
N ASP A 140 9.94 -1.95 -13.11
CA ASP A 140 10.66 -0.67 -13.16
C ASP A 140 10.61 0.09 -11.83
N SER A 141 9.80 -0.36 -10.85
CA SER A 141 9.61 0.32 -9.58
C SER A 141 10.83 0.21 -8.67
N ASN A 142 11.22 1.35 -8.12
CA ASN A 142 12.23 1.45 -7.05
C ASN A 142 11.65 2.11 -5.79
N HIS A 143 10.32 2.17 -5.70
CA HIS A 143 9.56 2.74 -4.61
C HIS A 143 8.55 1.70 -4.14
N TRP A 144 8.71 1.17 -2.95
CA TRP A 144 7.95 0.04 -2.43
C TRP A 144 7.66 0.18 -0.94
N ALA A 145 6.65 -0.54 -0.49
CA ALA A 145 6.35 -0.73 0.93
C ALA A 145 6.20 -2.22 1.23
N ALA A 146 6.69 -2.64 2.40
CA ALA A 146 6.29 -3.90 2.98
C ALA A 146 5.09 -3.65 3.90
N VAL A 147 4.03 -4.42 3.73
CA VAL A 147 2.80 -4.32 4.51
C VAL A 147 2.46 -5.68 5.11
N SER A 148 1.83 -5.68 6.29
CA SER A 148 1.43 -6.92 6.96
C SER A 148 0.23 -7.56 6.26
N ARG A 149 0.37 -8.82 5.84
CA ARG A 149 -0.73 -9.64 5.30
C ARG A 149 -1.90 -9.70 6.28
N ARG A 150 -1.59 -9.95 7.56
CA ARG A 150 -2.60 -10.01 8.61
C ARG A 150 -3.40 -8.71 8.70
N ALA A 151 -2.73 -7.57 8.71
CA ALA A 151 -3.40 -6.28 8.73
C ALA A 151 -4.26 -6.07 7.47
N VAL A 152 -3.71 -6.33 6.26
CA VAL A 152 -4.44 -6.23 4.99
C VAL A 152 -5.73 -7.04 5.02
N LEU A 153 -5.67 -8.28 5.50
CA LEU A 153 -6.83 -9.17 5.54
C LEU A 153 -7.85 -8.78 6.61
N SER A 154 -7.41 -8.15 7.70
CA SER A 154 -8.29 -7.76 8.81
C SER A 154 -9.07 -6.48 8.57
N PHE A 155 -8.65 -5.60 7.64
CA PHE A 155 -9.39 -4.37 7.37
C PHE A 155 -10.84 -4.64 6.94
N GLU A 156 -11.77 -3.89 7.50
CA GLU A 156 -13.21 -3.93 7.16
C GLU A 156 -13.61 -2.81 6.21
N SER A 157 -12.77 -1.77 6.08
CA SER A 157 -13.01 -0.63 5.21
C SER A 157 -12.02 -0.57 4.06
N ARG A 158 -12.52 -0.38 2.82
CA ARG A 158 -11.66 -0.10 1.66
C ARG A 158 -10.86 1.18 1.81
N TYR A 159 -11.39 2.16 2.53
CA TYR A 159 -10.72 3.43 2.78
C TYR A 159 -9.53 3.25 3.74
N SER A 160 -9.72 2.42 4.76
CA SER A 160 -8.66 2.08 5.72
C SER A 160 -7.53 1.32 5.02
N LEU A 161 -7.85 0.31 4.21
CA LEU A 161 -6.86 -0.43 3.45
C LEU A 161 -6.07 0.50 2.52
N ARG A 162 -6.73 1.39 1.78
CA ARG A 162 -6.04 2.33 0.86
C ARG A 162 -5.18 3.33 1.61
N LEU A 163 -5.67 3.88 2.71
CA LEU A 163 -4.89 4.78 3.56
C LEU A 163 -3.68 4.07 4.16
N TYR A 164 -3.86 2.84 4.63
CA TYR A 164 -2.79 2.01 5.17
C TYR A 164 -1.67 1.76 4.14
N LEU A 165 -2.02 1.33 2.93
CA LEU A 165 -1.05 1.12 1.84
C LEU A 165 -0.29 2.42 1.51
N PHE A 166 -1.00 3.54 1.43
CA PHE A 166 -0.41 4.84 1.17
C PHE A 166 0.56 5.26 2.27
N LEU A 167 0.19 5.14 3.53
CA LEU A 167 1.03 5.53 4.68
C LEU A 167 2.21 4.58 4.86
N SER A 168 2.02 3.27 4.62
CA SER A 168 3.11 2.29 4.66
C SER A 168 4.21 2.60 3.65
N LEU A 169 3.84 3.08 2.46
CA LEU A 169 4.79 3.54 1.46
C LEU A 169 5.64 4.73 1.95
N ARG A 170 5.07 5.57 2.81
CA ARG A 170 5.71 6.78 3.35
C ARG A 170 6.42 6.57 4.66
N ALA A 171 6.09 5.52 5.40
CA ALA A 171 6.69 5.20 6.70
C ALA A 171 8.22 5.05 6.63
N ASN A 172 8.75 4.65 5.48
CA ASN A 172 10.18 4.53 5.21
C ASN A 172 10.86 5.84 4.80
N LEU A 173 10.08 6.91 4.59
CA LEU A 173 10.63 8.22 4.29
C LEU A 173 11.10 8.91 5.58
N ARG A 174 12.07 9.83 5.46
CA ARG A 174 12.51 10.66 6.60
C ARG A 174 11.43 11.65 7.06
N LYS A 175 10.37 11.84 6.28
CA LYS A 175 9.23 12.69 6.64
C LYS A 175 8.27 11.90 7.53
N VAL A 176 7.89 12.49 8.63
CA VAL A 176 6.91 11.93 9.59
C VAL A 176 5.51 12.52 9.41
N SER A 177 5.34 13.41 8.45
CA SER A 177 4.05 14.03 8.13
C SER A 177 3.97 14.44 6.67
N GLU A 178 2.77 14.50 6.15
CA GLU A 178 2.47 14.97 4.79
C GLU A 178 1.19 15.81 4.78
N ASP A 179 1.24 16.93 4.06
CA ASP A 179 0.10 17.79 3.80
C ASP A 179 -0.57 17.36 2.50
N ILE A 180 -1.83 16.96 2.57
CA ILE A 180 -2.59 16.46 1.42
C ILE A 180 -3.80 17.36 1.21
N ALA A 181 -3.98 17.84 -0.02
CA ALA A 181 -5.19 18.55 -0.39
C ALA A 181 -6.42 17.62 -0.28
N LEU A 182 -7.56 18.18 0.11
CA LEU A 182 -8.76 17.36 0.36
C LEU A 182 -9.21 16.58 -0.88
N ASP A 183 -9.10 17.18 -2.06
CA ASP A 183 -9.49 16.52 -3.31
C ASP A 183 -8.50 15.41 -3.69
N ASP A 184 -7.20 15.60 -3.43
CA ASP A 184 -6.19 14.56 -3.61
C ASP A 184 -6.41 13.40 -2.64
N LEU A 185 -6.77 13.70 -1.38
CA LEU A 185 -7.10 12.68 -0.38
C LEU A 185 -8.36 11.89 -0.77
N ARG A 186 -9.40 12.56 -1.28
CA ARG A 186 -10.59 11.89 -1.81
C ARG A 186 -10.25 10.94 -2.96
N ALA A 187 -9.46 11.43 -3.91
CA ALA A 187 -9.01 10.63 -5.05
C ALA A 187 -8.16 9.45 -4.59
N LEU A 188 -7.24 9.67 -3.66
CA LEU A 188 -6.41 8.62 -3.05
C LEU A 188 -7.26 7.54 -2.40
N LEU A 189 -8.22 7.92 -1.58
CA LEU A 189 -9.09 6.97 -0.87
C LEU A 189 -10.18 6.36 -1.77
N GLY A 190 -10.35 6.89 -2.98
CA GLY A 190 -11.36 6.43 -3.91
C GLY A 190 -12.79 6.77 -3.47
N VAL A 191 -12.95 7.94 -2.88
CA VAL A 191 -14.27 8.49 -2.60
C VAL A 191 -14.92 8.90 -3.90
N PRO A 192 -16.15 8.44 -4.20
CA PRO A 192 -16.83 8.77 -5.45
C PRO A 192 -16.96 10.28 -5.64
N ASN A 193 -16.87 10.73 -6.89
CA ASN A 193 -17.06 12.14 -7.23
C ASN A 193 -18.43 12.63 -6.74
N GLY A 194 -18.44 13.79 -6.07
CA GLY A 194 -19.66 14.38 -5.52
C GLY A 194 -20.11 13.79 -4.18
N ALA A 195 -19.49 12.71 -3.68
CA ALA A 195 -19.75 12.18 -2.35
C ALA A 195 -18.86 12.85 -1.30
N LEU A 196 -19.38 13.00 -0.06
CA LEU A 196 -18.64 13.53 1.09
C LEU A 196 -17.93 14.85 0.79
N THR A 197 -18.61 15.77 0.10
CA THR A 197 -18.06 17.05 -0.33
C THR A 197 -17.65 17.94 0.84
N ARG A 198 -18.34 17.81 1.98
CA ARG A 198 -18.04 18.57 3.18
C ARG A 198 -16.89 17.90 3.93
N TRP A 199 -15.91 18.70 4.36
CA TRP A 199 -14.79 18.20 5.17
C TRP A 199 -15.23 17.42 6.41
N PHE A 200 -16.21 17.93 7.13
CA PHE A 200 -16.72 17.28 8.33
C PHE A 200 -17.22 15.85 8.07
N ASP A 201 -17.93 15.64 6.97
CA ASP A 201 -18.45 14.33 6.59
C ASP A 201 -17.31 13.39 6.17
N MET A 202 -16.36 13.89 5.36
CA MET A 202 -15.17 13.17 4.97
C MET A 202 -14.34 12.71 6.18
N ARG A 203 -14.12 13.61 7.11
CA ARG A 203 -13.43 13.31 8.36
C ARG A 203 -14.15 12.23 9.16
N ARG A 204 -15.41 12.49 9.52
CA ARG A 204 -16.20 11.64 10.41
C ARG A 204 -16.44 10.23 9.84
N PHE A 205 -16.77 10.14 8.56
CA PHE A 205 -17.21 8.88 7.95
C PHE A 205 -16.07 8.08 7.32
N VAL A 206 -14.95 8.72 7.00
CA VAL A 206 -13.82 8.08 6.34
C VAL A 206 -12.56 8.14 7.19
N LEU A 207 -12.03 9.33 7.48
CA LEU A 207 -10.71 9.45 8.10
C LEU A 207 -10.66 8.98 9.54
N ASP A 208 -11.55 9.44 10.40
CA ASP A 208 -11.54 9.06 11.83
C ASP A 208 -11.66 7.53 11.97
N ARG A 209 -12.50 6.90 11.15
CA ARG A 209 -12.66 5.44 11.13
C ARG A 209 -11.43 4.73 10.58
N ALA A 210 -10.87 5.23 9.47
CA ALA A 210 -9.70 4.63 8.86
C ALA A 210 -8.49 4.71 9.77
N ILE A 211 -8.26 5.85 10.43
CA ILE A 211 -7.17 6.05 11.37
C ILE A 211 -7.33 5.12 12.59
N ALA A 212 -8.53 5.03 13.16
CA ALA A 212 -8.80 4.15 14.29
C ALA A 212 -8.52 2.68 13.94
N GLU A 213 -8.97 2.22 12.76
CA GLU A 213 -8.78 0.86 12.29
C GLU A 213 -7.29 0.57 12.01
N ILE A 214 -6.57 1.49 11.37
CA ILE A 214 -5.13 1.36 11.11
C ILE A 214 -4.37 1.25 12.43
N ASN A 215 -4.62 2.14 13.38
CA ASN A 215 -3.94 2.14 14.69
C ASN A 215 -4.24 0.88 15.51
N HIS A 216 -5.38 0.24 15.27
CA HIS A 216 -5.73 -1.03 15.91
C HIS A 216 -5.02 -2.23 15.26
N LEU A 217 -4.92 -2.26 13.92
CA LEU A 217 -4.46 -3.43 13.16
C LEU A 217 -2.98 -3.39 12.82
N ALA A 218 -2.42 -2.21 12.61
CA ALA A 218 -1.05 -2.04 12.14
C ALA A 218 -0.11 -1.76 13.31
N ALA A 219 0.49 -2.80 13.89
CA ALA A 219 1.38 -2.69 15.04
C ALA A 219 2.61 -1.78 14.82
N PHE A 220 3.00 -1.57 13.55
CA PHE A 220 4.18 -0.78 13.17
C PHE A 220 3.86 0.64 12.68
N LEU A 221 2.58 1.00 12.54
CA LEU A 221 2.15 2.28 11.98
C LEU A 221 1.17 2.96 12.93
N ASN A 222 1.55 4.10 13.47
CA ASN A 222 0.68 4.93 14.27
C ASN A 222 0.35 6.21 13.50
N VAL A 223 -0.92 6.51 13.37
CA VAL A 223 -1.44 7.60 12.54
C VAL A 223 -2.23 8.59 13.38
N SER A 224 -1.98 9.87 13.18
CA SER A 224 -2.79 10.95 13.73
C SER A 224 -3.07 12.02 12.68
N GLU A 225 -4.14 12.75 12.86
CA GLU A 225 -4.60 13.80 11.94
C GLU A 225 -4.51 15.17 12.60
N TRP A 226 -4.04 16.15 11.82
CA TRP A 226 -4.07 17.56 12.19
C TRP A 226 -4.67 18.37 11.06
N LEU A 227 -5.73 19.12 11.36
CA LEU A 227 -6.35 20.00 10.39
C LEU A 227 -5.54 21.30 10.26
N LEU A 228 -5.03 21.59 9.07
CA LEU A 228 -4.48 22.90 8.72
C LEU A 228 -5.57 23.77 8.09
N ARG A 229 -5.95 24.83 8.78
CA ARG A 229 -6.82 25.86 8.21
C ARG A 229 -6.00 26.83 7.37
N GLY A 230 -6.00 26.65 6.06
CA GLY A 230 -5.51 27.66 5.11
C GLY A 230 -6.67 28.52 4.59
N HIS A 231 -6.38 29.77 4.20
CA HIS A 231 -7.41 30.76 3.79
C HIS A 231 -8.14 30.43 2.49
N SER A 232 -7.71 29.45 1.69
CA SER A 232 -8.32 29.15 0.38
C SER A 232 -8.34 27.68 -0.05
N SER A 233 -7.72 26.78 0.70
CA SER A 233 -7.74 25.33 0.42
C SER A 233 -7.71 24.54 1.72
N HIS A 234 -8.57 23.53 1.80
CA HIS A 234 -8.58 22.65 2.95
C HIS A 234 -7.49 21.60 2.75
N PHE A 235 -6.41 21.70 3.53
CA PHE A 235 -5.38 20.68 3.63
C PHE A 235 -5.57 19.92 4.93
N THR A 236 -5.30 18.62 4.89
CA THR A 236 -5.13 17.83 6.10
C THR A 236 -3.68 17.41 6.23
N ARG A 237 -3.15 17.46 7.44
CA ARG A 237 -1.82 16.94 7.76
C ARG A 237 -1.98 15.59 8.43
N LEU A 238 -1.44 14.58 7.81
CA LEU A 238 -1.33 13.25 8.39
C LEU A 238 0.05 13.10 9.01
N HIS A 239 0.11 12.83 10.32
CA HIS A 239 1.32 12.41 11.02
C HIS A 239 1.32 10.90 11.11
N TYR A 240 2.47 10.30 10.84
CA TYR A 240 2.63 8.87 10.93
C TYR A 240 4.02 8.53 11.46
N PHE A 241 4.04 7.55 12.37
CA PHE A 241 5.26 6.95 12.89
C PHE A 241 5.21 5.48 12.50
N GLY A 242 6.20 5.03 11.74
CA GLY A 242 6.31 3.64 11.34
C GLY A 242 7.61 3.06 11.89
N ASP A 243 7.53 1.95 12.61
CA ASP A 243 8.65 1.06 12.79
C ASP A 243 8.73 0.16 11.56
N VAL A 244 9.89 0.13 10.93
CA VAL A 244 10.09 -0.67 9.72
C VAL A 244 9.87 -2.14 10.02
N VAL A 245 8.93 -2.76 9.31
CA VAL A 245 8.68 -4.20 9.38
C VAL A 245 9.91 -4.94 8.82
N GLY A 246 10.58 -5.69 9.67
CA GLY A 246 11.72 -6.54 9.34
C GLY A 246 13.08 -5.99 9.79
N ASP A 247 13.80 -6.79 10.56
CA ASP A 247 15.15 -6.52 11.10
C ASP A 247 16.21 -6.19 10.03
N THR A 248 15.94 -6.47 8.77
CA THR A 248 16.84 -6.23 7.63
C THR A 248 17.04 -4.76 7.30
N GLN A 249 16.16 -3.87 7.76
CA GLN A 249 16.30 -2.42 7.54
C GLN A 249 17.00 -1.71 8.70
N LYS A 250 17.09 -2.34 9.88
CA LYS A 250 17.83 -1.79 11.04
C LYS A 250 19.33 -1.79 10.80
N ASP A 251 19.86 -2.74 10.05
CA ASP A 251 21.30 -2.83 9.73
C ASP A 251 21.81 -1.73 8.80
N CYS A 252 20.97 -1.10 8.02
CA CYS A 252 21.36 0.08 7.24
C CYS A 252 21.43 1.38 8.06
N ARG A 253 20.71 1.45 9.19
CA ARG A 253 20.68 2.65 10.04
C ARG A 253 21.85 2.72 11.04
N SER A 254 22.42 1.59 11.43
CA SER A 254 23.50 1.52 12.42
C SER A 254 24.89 1.89 11.89
N ARG A 255 25.07 1.99 10.56
CA ARG A 255 26.36 2.36 9.96
C ARG A 255 26.57 3.86 9.76
N ASP A 256 25.52 4.67 9.79
CA ASP A 256 25.62 6.13 9.61
C ASP A 256 25.60 6.92 10.95
N ALA A 257 25.45 6.24 12.10
CA ALA A 257 25.34 6.89 13.42
C ALA A 257 26.66 6.93 14.23
N VAL A 258 27.79 6.57 13.61
CA VAL A 258 29.12 6.73 14.23
C VAL A 258 29.81 7.93 13.63
N GLY A 259 29.48 9.10 14.13
CA GLY A 259 30.20 10.32 13.81
C GLY A 259 29.39 11.57 14.02
N GLU A 260 29.10 11.92 15.27
CA GLU A 260 29.03 13.33 15.68
C GLU A 260 29.00 13.44 17.19
N GLY A 261 29.87 14.32 17.69
CA GLY A 261 30.31 14.43 19.06
C GLY A 261 29.22 14.85 20.05
N THR A 262 29.45 14.45 21.25
CA THR A 262 28.79 14.88 22.48
C THR A 262 28.89 16.39 22.71
N PRO A 263 27.81 17.11 22.96
CA PRO A 263 27.91 18.45 23.56
C PRO A 263 28.10 18.32 25.06
N HIS A 264 29.16 18.92 25.54
CA HIS A 264 29.45 19.15 26.97
C HIS A 264 28.27 19.83 27.69
N ALA A 265 27.78 19.19 28.74
CA ALA A 265 26.90 19.81 29.71
C ALA A 265 27.67 20.85 30.53
N VAL A 266 27.27 22.11 30.38
CA VAL A 266 27.72 23.20 31.26
C VAL A 266 26.85 23.18 32.50
N GLN A 267 27.44 22.91 33.66
CA GLN A 267 26.82 23.07 34.97
C GLN A 267 26.76 24.58 35.32
N PRO A 268 25.66 25.10 35.88
CA PRO A 268 25.64 26.43 36.46
C PRO A 268 26.23 26.40 37.86
N SER A 269 27.29 27.17 38.08
CA SER A 269 27.89 27.46 39.39
C SER A 269 26.94 28.29 40.27
N MET A 270 26.64 27.77 41.44
CA MET A 270 26.04 28.57 42.53
C MET A 270 27.03 29.60 43.05
N LEU A 271 26.66 30.87 42.91
CA LEU A 271 27.29 31.96 43.66
C LEU A 271 26.54 32.14 44.99
N SER A 272 27.25 31.87 46.06
CA SER A 272 26.95 32.24 47.43
C SER A 272 27.13 33.72 47.60
N VAL A 273 26.13 34.42 48.14
CA VAL A 273 26.21 35.78 48.60
C VAL A 273 26.32 35.73 50.11
N GLY A 274 27.43 36.33 50.64
CA GLY A 274 27.54 36.75 51.98
C GLY A 274 26.92 38.13 52.20
#